data_01ceec7c32255e97d40da4ab2f909fbf
#
_entry.id   01ceec7c32255e97d40da4ab2f909fbf
#
_cell.length_a   1.000
_cell.length_b   1.000
_cell.length_c   1.000
_cell.angle_alpha   90.00
_cell.angle_beta   90.00
_cell.angle_gamma   90.00
#
_symmetry.space_group_name_H-M   'P 1'
#
loop_
_entity.id
_entity.type
_entity.pdbx_description
1 polymer ?
#
loop_
_entity_poly.entity_id
_entity_poly.type
_entity_poly.pdbx_seq_one_letter_code
_entity_poly.pdbx_strand_id
1 'polypeptide(L)'
;EVLSDGETVPEKSGVKKFLITGGCGFFGANLSARLLERGHPVVLFDNMSRKGAEPNLAWLRGLGKPEVRTGDIRDAAAVADLVRETRPDAVFHLAGQVAMTTSVKSPVDDFMINAAGTVNLLEALRQHRPEASLVYSSTNKVYGPLEGVKLVEKERRYTSPSHPHGVREDQPLDFRTPYGCSKGAADQYVLEYARTYGLRTAVFRHSTIYGCHQHATFDQGWVGWFCRQALEQKAKPGAPAFTISGDGKQVRD
;
A
#
# COMPACT_ATOMS: atom_id res chain seq x y z
N GLU A 1 -12.29 -22.13 -6.89
CA GLU A 1 -12.09 -23.18 -5.88
C GLU A 1 -11.75 -22.50 -4.58
N VAL A 2 -12.64 -22.65 -3.60
CA VAL A 2 -12.37 -22.27 -2.20
C VAL A 2 -11.34 -23.26 -1.69
N LEU A 3 -10.18 -22.81 -1.22
CA LEU A 3 -9.20 -23.65 -0.59
C LEU A 3 -9.88 -24.39 0.58
N SER A 4 -9.87 -25.70 0.52
CA SER A 4 -10.42 -26.56 1.56
C SER A 4 -9.63 -26.42 2.85
N ASP A 5 -10.33 -26.29 3.97
CA ASP A 5 -9.79 -26.30 5.32
C ASP A 5 -8.91 -27.53 5.54
N GLY A 6 -7.61 -27.34 5.70
CA GLY A 6 -6.71 -28.43 6.09
C GLY A 6 -5.26 -28.36 5.62
N GLU A 7 -4.88 -27.48 4.72
CA GLU A 7 -3.46 -27.32 4.41
C GLU A 7 -2.79 -26.43 5.46
N THR A 8 -2.20 -27.05 6.46
CA THR A 8 -1.25 -26.40 7.36
C THR A 8 -0.07 -25.93 6.54
N VAL A 9 0.09 -24.61 6.41
CA VAL A 9 1.33 -24.00 5.91
C VAL A 9 2.49 -24.61 6.70
N PRO A 10 3.51 -25.16 6.03
CA PRO A 10 4.59 -25.84 6.74
C PRO A 10 5.27 -24.86 7.69
N GLU A 11 5.15 -25.15 8.97
CA GLU A 11 5.86 -24.50 10.06
C GLU A 11 7.34 -24.88 9.99
N LYS A 12 8.14 -24.09 9.24
CA LYS A 12 9.60 -23.97 9.37
C LYS A 12 10.14 -22.93 8.37
N SER A 13 9.67 -21.70 8.46
CA SER A 13 10.51 -20.59 8.02
C SER A 13 11.17 -20.02 9.26
N GLY A 14 12.49 -20.15 9.36
CA GLY A 14 13.27 -19.53 10.45
C GLY A 14 12.95 -18.05 10.60
N VAL A 15 13.30 -17.46 11.74
CA VAL A 15 13.10 -16.03 12.02
C VAL A 15 13.71 -15.21 10.89
N LYS A 16 12.91 -14.36 10.25
CA LYS A 16 13.32 -13.47 9.16
C LYS A 16 13.21 -12.03 9.60
N LYS A 17 14.18 -11.20 9.19
CA LYS A 17 14.14 -9.75 9.39
C LYS A 17 13.39 -9.08 8.25
N PHE A 18 12.36 -8.31 8.61
CA PHE A 18 11.54 -7.57 7.67
C PHE A 18 11.82 -6.08 7.73
N LEU A 19 12.01 -5.46 6.57
CA LEU A 19 12.02 -4.00 6.40
C LEU A 19 10.68 -3.57 5.83
N ILE A 20 10.02 -2.60 6.46
CA ILE A 20 8.75 -2.05 6.02
C ILE A 20 8.91 -0.56 5.80
N THR A 21 8.94 -0.12 4.55
CA THR A 21 8.89 1.29 4.23
C THR A 21 7.45 1.79 4.29
N GLY A 22 7.21 2.97 4.84
CA GLY A 22 5.84 3.39 5.21
C GLY A 22 5.31 2.59 6.40
N GLY A 23 6.20 2.14 7.28
CA GLY A 23 5.92 1.19 8.36
C GLY A 23 4.98 1.74 9.44
N CYS A 24 4.90 3.05 9.59
CA CYS A 24 3.99 3.74 10.53
C CYS A 24 2.66 4.16 9.89
N GLY A 25 2.52 3.97 8.56
CA GLY A 25 1.26 4.17 7.85
C GLY A 25 0.23 3.08 8.20
N PHE A 26 -1.00 3.25 7.72
CA PHE A 26 -2.11 2.32 7.97
C PHE A 26 -1.75 0.86 7.66
N PHE A 27 -1.35 0.59 6.40
CA PHE A 27 -1.06 -0.78 5.97
C PHE A 27 0.22 -1.30 6.64
N GLY A 28 1.27 -0.46 6.69
CA GLY A 28 2.55 -0.80 7.32
C GLY A 28 2.40 -1.18 8.78
N ALA A 29 1.62 -0.43 9.55
CA ALA A 29 1.41 -0.70 10.97
C ALA A 29 0.68 -2.04 11.22
N ASN A 30 -0.39 -2.32 10.45
CA ASN A 30 -1.09 -3.60 10.58
C ASN A 30 -0.22 -4.80 10.19
N LEU A 31 0.56 -4.69 9.12
CA LEU A 31 1.50 -5.74 8.72
C LEU A 31 2.60 -5.93 9.76
N SER A 32 3.17 -4.83 10.26
CA SER A 32 4.21 -4.85 11.29
C SER A 32 3.73 -5.53 12.57
N ALA A 33 2.51 -5.25 13.01
CA ALA A 33 1.91 -5.89 14.17
C ALA A 33 1.86 -7.41 14.00
N ARG A 34 1.41 -7.90 12.85
CA ARG A 34 1.33 -9.33 12.56
C ARG A 34 2.70 -10.01 12.51
N LEU A 35 3.72 -9.32 12.03
CA LEU A 35 5.09 -9.83 12.01
C LEU A 35 5.70 -9.87 13.41
N LEU A 36 5.49 -8.83 14.21
CA LEU A 36 5.92 -8.78 15.61
C LEU A 36 5.26 -9.87 16.46
N GLU A 37 3.94 -10.08 16.31
CA GLU A 37 3.19 -11.16 16.98
C GLU A 37 3.75 -12.55 16.65
N ARG A 38 4.33 -12.73 15.46
CA ARG A 38 4.98 -13.98 15.02
C ARG A 38 6.47 -14.06 15.41
N GLY A 39 6.97 -13.10 16.17
CA GLY A 39 8.35 -13.08 16.67
C GLY A 39 9.41 -12.69 15.64
N HIS A 40 9.02 -12.08 14.52
CA HIS A 40 9.97 -11.60 13.52
C HIS A 40 10.57 -10.23 13.91
N PRO A 41 11.88 -10.01 13.73
CA PRO A 41 12.48 -8.68 13.77
C PRO A 41 11.91 -7.78 12.66
N VAL A 42 11.42 -6.61 13.04
CA VAL A 42 10.81 -5.64 12.12
C VAL A 42 11.57 -4.33 12.19
N VAL A 43 11.98 -3.83 11.03
CA VAL A 43 12.53 -2.48 10.83
C VAL A 43 11.46 -1.64 10.15
N LEU A 44 11.09 -0.53 10.77
CA LEU A 44 10.17 0.46 10.23
C LEU A 44 10.96 1.61 9.64
N PHE A 45 10.75 1.92 8.37
CA PHE A 45 11.29 3.11 7.73
C PHE A 45 10.13 4.03 7.33
N ASP A 46 10.09 5.22 7.92
CA ASP A 46 8.98 6.16 7.71
C ASP A 46 9.45 7.61 7.93
N ASN A 47 8.95 8.56 7.16
CA ASN A 47 9.24 9.98 7.35
C ASN A 47 8.27 10.67 8.32
N MET A 48 7.34 9.91 8.89
CA MET A 48 6.34 10.36 9.89
C MET A 48 5.41 11.48 9.40
N SER A 49 5.35 11.74 8.09
CA SER A 49 4.58 12.87 7.53
C SER A 49 3.07 12.64 7.49
N ARG A 50 2.61 11.38 7.55
CA ARG A 50 1.19 11.05 7.46
C ARG A 50 0.49 11.20 8.81
N LYS A 51 -0.72 11.78 8.76
CA LYS A 51 -1.61 11.78 9.94
C LYS A 51 -1.82 10.34 10.42
N GLY A 52 -1.58 10.10 11.71
CA GLY A 52 -1.72 8.77 12.30
C GLY A 52 -0.41 7.97 12.38
N ALA A 53 0.70 8.44 11.83
CA ALA A 53 1.99 7.75 11.94
C ALA A 53 2.45 7.61 13.40
N GLU A 54 2.38 8.69 14.19
CA GLU A 54 2.75 8.67 15.61
C GLU A 54 1.89 7.73 16.47
N PRO A 55 0.52 7.81 16.44
CA PRO A 55 -0.31 6.84 17.15
C PRO A 55 -0.07 5.39 16.74
N ASN A 56 0.16 5.13 15.45
CA ASN A 56 0.46 3.79 14.97
C ASN A 56 1.80 3.29 15.50
N LEU A 57 2.83 4.14 15.51
CA LEU A 57 4.12 3.79 16.11
C LEU A 57 4.02 3.51 17.60
N ALA A 58 3.26 4.34 18.34
CA ALA A 58 3.01 4.11 19.77
C ALA A 58 2.32 2.76 20.02
N TRP A 59 1.33 2.43 19.20
CA TRP A 59 0.66 1.12 19.24
C TRP A 59 1.65 -0.04 18.99
N LEU A 60 2.47 0.04 17.94
CA LEU A 60 3.45 -1.00 17.61
C LEU A 60 4.48 -1.22 18.72
N ARG A 61 4.92 -0.15 19.39
CA ARG A 61 5.80 -0.23 20.56
C ARG A 61 5.18 -0.93 21.77
N GLY A 62 3.85 -0.92 21.86
CA GLY A 62 3.10 -1.69 22.85
C GLY A 62 3.01 -3.19 22.54
N LEU A 63 3.18 -3.58 21.27
CA LEU A 63 3.15 -4.98 20.84
C LEU A 63 4.54 -5.64 20.81
N GLY A 64 5.60 -4.85 20.66
CA GLY A 64 6.95 -5.37 20.54
C GLY A 64 7.99 -4.27 20.48
N LYS A 65 9.21 -4.63 20.05
CA LYS A 65 10.34 -3.70 19.94
C LYS A 65 10.79 -3.56 18.47
N PRO A 66 9.98 -2.92 17.61
CA PRO A 66 10.42 -2.67 16.24
C PRO A 66 11.62 -1.71 16.24
N GLU A 67 12.58 -1.95 15.36
CA GLU A 67 13.62 -0.97 15.06
C GLU A 67 13.00 0.14 14.21
N VAL A 68 13.19 1.41 14.59
CA VAL A 68 12.61 2.56 13.88
C VAL A 68 13.72 3.39 13.26
N ARG A 69 13.63 3.61 11.97
CA ARG A 69 14.50 4.46 11.16
C ARG A 69 13.67 5.56 10.51
N THR A 70 13.83 6.78 10.99
CA THR A 70 13.15 7.93 10.39
C THR A 70 13.92 8.40 9.17
N GLY A 71 13.24 8.51 8.03
CA GLY A 71 13.85 8.95 6.78
C GLY A 71 12.86 9.02 5.63
N ASP A 72 13.30 9.58 4.51
CA ASP A 72 12.47 9.75 3.32
C ASP A 72 12.94 8.84 2.19
N ILE A 73 12.03 8.18 1.52
CA ILE A 73 12.32 7.27 0.40
C ILE A 73 12.97 7.98 -0.80
N ARG A 74 12.82 9.30 -0.89
CA ARG A 74 13.45 10.15 -1.91
C ARG A 74 14.95 10.32 -1.72
N ASP A 75 15.44 10.10 -0.51
CA ASP A 75 16.87 10.19 -0.19
C ASP A 75 17.56 8.85 -0.50
N ALA A 76 18.17 8.79 -1.69
CA ALA A 76 18.84 7.57 -2.18
C ALA A 76 19.97 7.10 -1.25
N ALA A 77 20.73 8.04 -0.65
CA ALA A 77 21.82 7.68 0.25
C ALA A 77 21.30 7.09 1.56
N ALA A 78 20.29 7.72 2.17
CA ALA A 78 19.65 7.18 3.37
C ALA A 78 19.02 5.80 3.14
N VAL A 79 18.42 5.57 1.97
CA VAL A 79 17.83 4.27 1.60
C VAL A 79 18.92 3.20 1.38
N ALA A 80 20.05 3.56 0.75
CA ALA A 80 21.18 2.65 0.59
C ALA A 80 21.79 2.25 1.93
N ASP A 81 22.01 3.22 2.83
CA ASP A 81 22.50 2.98 4.18
C ASP A 81 21.54 2.11 4.99
N LEU A 82 20.24 2.39 4.91
CA LEU A 82 19.21 1.58 5.55
C LEU A 82 19.32 0.10 5.15
N VAL A 83 19.37 -0.21 3.86
CA VAL A 83 19.45 -1.60 3.36
C VAL A 83 20.78 -2.25 3.76
N ARG A 84 21.88 -1.52 3.62
CA ARG A 84 23.22 -2.00 3.97
C ARG A 84 23.34 -2.35 5.46
N GLU A 85 22.83 -1.51 6.36
CA GLU A 85 22.94 -1.68 7.80
C GLU A 85 21.94 -2.71 8.34
N THR A 86 20.68 -2.65 7.88
CA THR A 86 19.63 -3.51 8.42
C THR A 86 19.66 -4.93 7.84
N ARG A 87 20.19 -5.11 6.63
CA ARG A 87 20.30 -6.41 5.93
C ARG A 87 19.02 -7.23 6.00
N PRO A 88 17.89 -6.74 5.48
CA PRO A 88 16.60 -7.42 5.56
C PRO A 88 16.59 -8.71 4.73
N ASP A 89 15.82 -9.71 5.17
CA ASP A 89 15.52 -10.91 4.38
C ASP A 89 14.36 -10.67 3.41
N ALA A 90 13.44 -9.80 3.80
CA ALA A 90 12.33 -9.37 2.96
C ALA A 90 11.95 -7.91 3.23
N VAL A 91 11.48 -7.26 2.18
CA VAL A 91 11.06 -5.85 2.20
C VAL A 91 9.62 -5.74 1.75
N PHE A 92 8.79 -5.05 2.54
CA PHE A 92 7.48 -4.59 2.11
C PHE A 92 7.56 -3.10 1.81
N HIS A 93 7.47 -2.75 0.54
CA HIS A 93 7.53 -1.37 0.10
C HIS A 93 6.14 -0.77 0.03
N LEU A 94 5.77 -0.07 1.12
CA LEU A 94 4.46 0.54 1.33
C LEU A 94 4.53 2.07 1.41
N ALA A 95 5.75 2.64 1.50
CA ALA A 95 5.94 4.08 1.41
C ALA A 95 5.43 4.61 0.06
N GLY A 96 4.60 5.63 0.10
CA GLY A 96 4.05 6.20 -1.11
C GLY A 96 3.09 7.36 -0.84
N GLN A 97 2.98 8.25 -1.82
CA GLN A 97 1.88 9.19 -1.92
C GLN A 97 0.67 8.43 -2.48
N VAL A 98 -0.50 8.52 -1.84
CA VAL A 98 -1.65 7.66 -2.13
C VAL A 98 -2.94 8.42 -2.50
N ALA A 99 -2.94 9.76 -2.38
CA ALA A 99 -4.11 10.59 -2.66
C ALA A 99 -4.06 11.15 -4.09
N MET A 100 -5.05 10.79 -4.91
CA MET A 100 -5.16 11.30 -6.29
C MET A 100 -5.24 12.83 -6.35
N THR A 101 -6.00 13.44 -5.43
CA THR A 101 -6.14 14.90 -5.35
C THR A 101 -4.82 15.60 -5.05
N THR A 102 -3.98 15.01 -4.21
CA THR A 102 -2.63 15.51 -3.92
C THR A 102 -1.71 15.37 -5.12
N SER A 103 -1.79 14.26 -5.87
CA SER A 103 -0.96 14.05 -7.07
C SER A 103 -1.22 15.08 -8.16
N VAL A 104 -2.47 15.52 -8.31
CA VAL A 104 -2.83 16.59 -9.27
C VAL A 104 -2.27 17.95 -8.84
N LYS A 105 -2.22 18.22 -7.53
CA LYS A 105 -1.67 19.48 -6.99
C LYS A 105 -0.14 19.53 -7.02
N SER A 106 0.52 18.40 -6.81
CA SER A 106 1.97 18.27 -6.74
C SER A 106 2.46 17.01 -7.48
N PRO A 107 2.41 17.01 -8.83
CA PRO A 107 2.76 15.83 -9.62
C PRO A 107 4.25 15.46 -9.54
N VAL A 108 5.13 16.43 -9.33
CA VAL A 108 6.57 16.19 -9.15
C VAL A 108 6.85 15.45 -7.86
N ASP A 109 6.26 15.89 -6.74
CA ASP A 109 6.42 15.18 -5.46
C ASP A 109 5.84 13.78 -5.53
N ASP A 110 4.68 13.61 -6.18
CA ASP A 110 4.07 12.30 -6.40
C ASP A 110 5.02 11.35 -7.15
N PHE A 111 5.63 11.83 -8.25
CA PHE A 111 6.63 11.08 -9.00
C PHE A 111 7.87 10.76 -8.15
N MET A 112 8.43 11.76 -7.46
CA MET A 112 9.63 11.59 -6.65
C MET A 112 9.43 10.59 -5.50
N ILE A 113 8.25 10.57 -4.89
CA ILE A 113 7.94 9.62 -3.82
C ILE A 113 7.68 8.23 -4.40
N ASN A 114 6.77 8.12 -5.37
CA ASN A 114 6.27 6.82 -5.82
C ASN A 114 7.20 6.14 -6.81
N ALA A 115 7.69 6.84 -7.83
CA ALA A 115 8.54 6.26 -8.87
C ALA A 115 10.02 6.32 -8.50
N ALA A 116 10.56 7.51 -8.27
CA ALA A 116 11.99 7.66 -7.96
C ALA A 116 12.36 6.98 -6.63
N GLY A 117 11.54 7.14 -5.59
CA GLY A 117 11.75 6.48 -4.30
C GLY A 117 11.74 4.95 -4.41
N THR A 118 10.88 4.37 -5.26
CA THR A 118 10.89 2.93 -5.52
C THR A 118 12.19 2.50 -6.21
N VAL A 119 12.68 3.27 -7.19
CA VAL A 119 13.95 2.99 -7.86
C VAL A 119 15.12 3.09 -6.88
N ASN A 120 15.14 4.08 -5.98
CA ASN A 120 16.16 4.17 -4.92
C ASN A 120 16.22 2.88 -4.08
N LEU A 121 15.07 2.36 -3.68
CA LEU A 121 15.01 1.11 -2.90
C LEU A 121 15.46 -0.11 -3.73
N LEU A 122 15.03 -0.20 -4.98
CA LEU A 122 15.44 -1.28 -5.90
C LEU A 122 16.97 -1.28 -6.11
N GLU A 123 17.58 -0.11 -6.32
CA GLU A 123 19.03 0.03 -6.45
C GLU A 123 19.76 -0.32 -5.16
N ALA A 124 19.25 0.11 -4.02
CA ALA A 124 19.82 -0.25 -2.73
C ALA A 124 19.80 -1.77 -2.51
N LEU A 125 18.69 -2.44 -2.84
CA LEU A 125 18.59 -3.90 -2.76
C LEU A 125 19.55 -4.58 -3.74
N ARG A 126 19.57 -4.15 -5.00
CA ARG A 126 20.45 -4.72 -6.02
C ARG A 126 21.91 -4.65 -5.62
N GLN A 127 22.34 -3.55 -5.01
CA GLN A 127 23.74 -3.31 -4.65
C GLN A 127 24.15 -3.96 -3.32
N HIS A 128 23.25 -4.00 -2.34
CA HIS A 128 23.63 -4.36 -0.97
C HIS A 128 22.94 -5.62 -0.43
N ARG A 129 21.81 -6.04 -1.04
CA ARG A 129 21.03 -7.18 -0.55
C ARG A 129 20.23 -7.86 -1.68
N PRO A 130 20.88 -8.31 -2.77
CA PRO A 130 20.18 -8.86 -3.95
C PRO A 130 19.36 -10.12 -3.66
N GLU A 131 19.66 -10.84 -2.58
CA GLU A 131 18.94 -12.03 -2.14
C GLU A 131 17.65 -11.71 -1.36
N ALA A 132 17.43 -10.47 -0.94
CA ALA A 132 16.19 -10.08 -0.27
C ALA A 132 14.99 -10.15 -1.22
N SER A 133 13.84 -10.54 -0.68
CA SER A 133 12.59 -10.48 -1.45
C SER A 133 11.93 -9.13 -1.28
N LEU A 134 11.35 -8.58 -2.35
CA LEU A 134 10.60 -7.33 -2.31
C LEU A 134 9.13 -7.55 -2.67
N VAL A 135 8.24 -7.09 -1.82
CA VAL A 135 6.80 -6.98 -2.10
C VAL A 135 6.44 -5.52 -2.24
N TYR A 136 5.92 -5.14 -3.39
CA TYR A 136 5.52 -3.77 -3.70
C TYR A 136 4.00 -3.60 -3.64
N SER A 137 3.53 -2.61 -2.89
CA SER A 137 2.13 -2.21 -2.86
C SER A 137 1.83 -1.27 -4.02
N SER A 138 1.36 -1.83 -5.13
CA SER A 138 0.83 -1.11 -6.29
C SER A 138 -0.65 -0.78 -6.09
N THR A 139 -1.39 -0.53 -7.14
CA THR A 139 -2.78 -0.12 -7.11
C THR A 139 -3.55 -0.63 -8.32
N ASN A 140 -4.86 -0.89 -8.17
CA ASN A 140 -5.76 -1.15 -9.29
C ASN A 140 -5.86 0.04 -10.28
N LYS A 141 -5.45 1.25 -9.87
CA LYS A 141 -5.47 2.44 -10.74
C LYS A 141 -4.53 2.37 -11.94
N VAL A 142 -3.63 1.38 -11.95
CA VAL A 142 -2.81 1.07 -13.13
C VAL A 142 -3.62 0.53 -14.31
N TYR A 143 -4.81 -0.01 -14.06
CA TYR A 143 -5.72 -0.49 -15.11
C TYR A 143 -6.63 0.60 -15.70
N GLY A 144 -6.57 1.81 -15.16
CA GLY A 144 -7.40 2.92 -15.60
C GLY A 144 -8.91 2.73 -15.35
N PRO A 145 -9.76 3.36 -16.15
CA PRO A 145 -11.21 3.35 -15.95
C PRO A 145 -11.91 2.07 -16.40
N LEU A 146 -11.23 1.15 -17.10
CA LEU A 146 -11.79 -0.10 -17.64
C LEU A 146 -13.04 0.16 -18.52
N GLU A 147 -12.99 1.16 -19.39
CA GLU A 147 -14.13 1.63 -20.20
C GLU A 147 -14.80 0.51 -21.05
N GLY A 148 -14.04 -0.53 -21.42
CA GLY A 148 -14.56 -1.70 -22.13
C GLY A 148 -15.28 -2.73 -21.24
N VAL A 149 -15.25 -2.57 -19.92
CA VAL A 149 -15.84 -3.53 -18.97
C VAL A 149 -17.27 -3.12 -18.65
N LYS A 150 -18.24 -3.83 -19.27
CA LYS A 150 -19.66 -3.59 -18.99
C LYS A 150 -20.03 -4.08 -17.60
N LEU A 151 -20.61 -3.20 -16.79
CA LEU A 151 -21.17 -3.53 -15.49
C LEU A 151 -22.69 -3.69 -15.57
N VAL A 152 -23.21 -4.66 -14.84
CA VAL A 152 -24.65 -4.93 -14.69
C VAL A 152 -25.01 -4.83 -13.22
N GLU A 153 -25.99 -3.99 -12.90
CA GLU A 153 -26.52 -3.85 -11.55
C GLU A 153 -27.32 -5.12 -11.17
N LYS A 154 -27.02 -5.68 -10.01
CA LYS A 154 -27.73 -6.77 -9.36
C LYS A 154 -28.31 -6.25 -8.05
N GLU A 155 -29.14 -7.04 -7.39
CA GLU A 155 -29.81 -6.66 -6.13
C GLU A 155 -28.86 -6.08 -5.07
N ARG A 156 -27.63 -6.60 -4.94
CA ARG A 156 -26.68 -6.22 -3.86
C ARG A 156 -25.33 -5.75 -4.35
N ARG A 157 -25.03 -5.84 -5.65
CA ARG A 157 -23.72 -5.47 -6.21
C ARG A 157 -23.77 -5.28 -7.72
N TYR A 158 -22.76 -4.61 -8.24
CA TYR A 158 -22.45 -4.65 -9.66
C TYR A 158 -21.65 -5.90 -10.01
N THR A 159 -21.87 -6.45 -11.18
CA THR A 159 -21.14 -7.59 -11.73
C THR A 159 -20.75 -7.31 -13.17
N SER A 160 -19.65 -7.91 -13.62
CA SER A 160 -19.30 -7.89 -15.05
C SER A 160 -19.50 -9.28 -15.67
N PRO A 161 -20.37 -9.43 -16.66
CA PRO A 161 -20.53 -10.71 -17.38
C PRO A 161 -19.25 -11.16 -18.09
N SER A 162 -18.44 -10.21 -18.58
CA SER A 162 -17.16 -10.50 -19.26
C SER A 162 -16.02 -10.77 -18.29
N HIS A 163 -16.13 -10.37 -17.03
CA HIS A 163 -15.10 -10.52 -16.00
C HIS A 163 -15.73 -11.06 -14.70
N PRO A 164 -16.28 -12.28 -14.69
CA PRO A 164 -17.04 -12.81 -13.56
C PRO A 164 -16.18 -13.01 -12.30
N HIS A 165 -14.86 -13.16 -12.47
CA HIS A 165 -13.87 -13.35 -11.39
C HIS A 165 -12.98 -12.12 -11.16
N GLY A 166 -13.33 -10.97 -11.75
CA GLY A 166 -12.53 -9.75 -11.66
C GLY A 166 -11.55 -9.57 -12.82
N VAL A 167 -10.75 -8.52 -12.73
CA VAL A 167 -9.76 -8.16 -13.76
C VAL A 167 -8.46 -8.90 -13.48
N ARG A 168 -7.90 -9.53 -14.50
CA ARG A 168 -6.65 -10.30 -14.41
C ARG A 168 -5.43 -9.40 -14.58
N GLU A 169 -4.25 -9.94 -14.24
CA GLU A 169 -2.97 -9.23 -14.30
C GLU A 169 -2.51 -8.96 -15.75
N ASP A 170 -3.05 -9.68 -16.73
CA ASP A 170 -2.77 -9.52 -18.17
C ASP A 170 -3.64 -8.42 -18.82
N GLN A 171 -4.56 -7.80 -18.07
CA GLN A 171 -5.29 -6.63 -18.54
C GLN A 171 -4.34 -5.51 -18.94
N PRO A 172 -4.48 -4.91 -20.14
CA PRO A 172 -3.67 -3.76 -20.55
C PRO A 172 -3.71 -2.62 -19.53
N LEU A 173 -2.53 -2.01 -19.30
CA LEU A 173 -2.41 -0.90 -18.37
C LEU A 173 -2.81 0.41 -19.06
N ASP A 174 -3.54 1.24 -18.33
CA ASP A 174 -3.99 2.57 -18.78
C ASP A 174 -3.87 3.56 -17.62
N PHE A 175 -2.68 4.11 -17.45
CA PHE A 175 -2.38 5.01 -16.33
C PHE A 175 -3.15 6.33 -16.48
N ARG A 176 -3.95 6.66 -15.48
CA ARG A 176 -4.67 7.93 -15.40
C ARG A 176 -4.24 8.68 -14.14
N THR A 177 -4.21 10.00 -14.21
CA THR A 177 -3.72 10.91 -13.19
C THR A 177 -2.22 10.75 -12.92
N PRO A 178 -1.54 11.79 -12.36
CA PRO A 178 -0.14 11.64 -11.94
C PRO A 178 0.09 10.48 -10.99
N TYR A 179 -0.84 10.23 -10.06
CA TYR A 179 -0.80 9.08 -9.15
C TYR A 179 -0.79 7.73 -9.89
N GLY A 180 -1.70 7.54 -10.87
CA GLY A 180 -1.71 6.31 -11.68
C GLY A 180 -0.42 6.12 -12.46
N CYS A 181 0.13 7.22 -13.02
CA CYS A 181 1.39 7.21 -13.75
C CYS A 181 2.58 6.85 -12.85
N SER A 182 2.72 7.51 -11.71
CA SER A 182 3.85 7.27 -10.80
C SER A 182 3.83 5.88 -10.18
N LYS A 183 2.65 5.41 -9.75
CA LYS A 183 2.47 4.05 -9.23
C LYS A 183 2.67 2.99 -10.31
N GLY A 184 2.17 3.26 -11.53
CA GLY A 184 2.33 2.37 -12.68
C GLY A 184 3.79 2.27 -13.14
N ALA A 185 4.51 3.39 -13.20
CA ALA A 185 5.94 3.38 -13.47
C ALA A 185 6.70 2.53 -12.44
N ALA A 186 6.46 2.75 -11.14
CA ALA A 186 7.07 1.96 -10.08
C ALA A 186 6.74 0.46 -10.17
N ASP A 187 5.46 0.12 -10.46
CA ASP A 187 4.99 -1.25 -10.71
C ASP A 187 5.83 -1.94 -11.80
N GLN A 188 6.05 -1.25 -12.92
CA GLN A 188 6.84 -1.79 -14.05
C GLN A 188 8.33 -1.87 -13.72
N TYR A 189 8.91 -0.90 -13.00
CA TYR A 189 10.29 -0.99 -12.55
C TYR A 189 10.52 -2.18 -11.62
N VAL A 190 9.61 -2.44 -10.68
CA VAL A 190 9.71 -3.61 -9.77
C VAL A 190 9.72 -4.92 -10.56
N LEU A 191 8.86 -5.07 -11.57
CA LEU A 191 8.84 -6.25 -12.44
C LEU A 191 10.09 -6.34 -13.31
N GLU A 192 10.58 -5.22 -13.82
CA GLU A 192 11.75 -5.19 -14.71
C GLU A 192 13.04 -5.49 -13.95
N TYR A 193 13.16 -5.07 -12.69
CA TYR A 193 14.30 -5.44 -11.85
C TYR A 193 14.38 -6.95 -11.57
N ALA A 194 13.23 -7.64 -11.52
CA ALA A 194 13.23 -9.10 -11.47
C ALA A 194 13.74 -9.71 -12.78
N ARG A 195 13.29 -9.19 -13.93
CA ARG A 195 13.67 -9.72 -15.25
C ARG A 195 15.12 -9.45 -15.60
N THR A 196 15.58 -8.22 -15.37
CA THR A 196 16.91 -7.76 -15.78
C THR A 196 18.01 -8.13 -14.78
N TYR A 197 17.72 -7.99 -13.48
CA TYR A 197 18.74 -8.15 -12.43
C TYR A 197 18.52 -9.37 -11.54
N GLY A 198 17.44 -10.14 -11.75
CA GLY A 198 17.16 -11.35 -10.98
C GLY A 198 16.69 -11.10 -9.54
N LEU A 199 16.27 -9.89 -9.20
CA LEU A 199 15.70 -9.63 -7.87
C LEU A 199 14.39 -10.40 -7.68
N ARG A 200 14.17 -10.90 -6.47
CA ARG A 200 12.93 -11.60 -6.11
C ARG A 200 11.86 -10.59 -5.75
N THR A 201 11.00 -10.26 -6.69
CA THR A 201 9.97 -9.23 -6.49
C THR A 201 8.56 -9.78 -6.69
N ALA A 202 7.59 -9.17 -6.00
CA ALA A 202 6.17 -9.35 -6.24
C ALA A 202 5.46 -8.00 -6.20
N VAL A 203 4.49 -7.82 -7.10
CA VAL A 203 3.67 -6.61 -7.19
C VAL A 203 2.24 -6.95 -6.84
N PHE A 204 1.66 -6.25 -5.86
CA PHE A 204 0.25 -6.37 -5.50
C PHE A 204 -0.52 -5.12 -5.93
N ARG A 205 -1.40 -5.26 -6.91
CA ARG A 205 -2.28 -4.20 -7.41
C ARG A 205 -3.55 -4.15 -6.58
N HIS A 206 -3.43 -3.56 -5.40
CA HIS A 206 -4.51 -3.52 -4.44
C HIS A 206 -5.72 -2.73 -4.94
N SER A 207 -6.90 -3.22 -4.61
CA SER A 207 -8.14 -2.47 -4.64
C SER A 207 -8.29 -1.59 -3.38
N THR A 208 -9.50 -1.24 -2.99
CA THR A 208 -9.72 -0.42 -1.79
C THR A 208 -9.40 -1.20 -0.51
N ILE A 209 -8.41 -0.72 0.24
CA ILE A 209 -8.03 -1.28 1.55
C ILE A 209 -8.59 -0.39 2.66
N TYR A 210 -9.20 -0.98 3.68
CA TYR A 210 -9.69 -0.29 4.88
C TYR A 210 -9.57 -1.18 6.11
N GLY A 211 -9.57 -0.58 7.30
CA GLY A 211 -9.48 -1.35 8.55
C GLY A 211 -9.01 -0.53 9.74
N CYS A 212 -8.69 -1.24 10.83
CA CYS A 212 -8.19 -0.64 12.07
C CYS A 212 -6.89 0.15 11.83
N HIS A 213 -6.64 1.15 12.66
CA HIS A 213 -5.45 2.02 12.56
C HIS A 213 -5.34 2.84 11.27
N GLN A 214 -6.42 2.91 10.47
CA GLN A 214 -6.55 3.85 9.36
C GLN A 214 -7.03 5.20 9.86
N HIS A 215 -6.12 6.19 9.90
CA HIS A 215 -6.47 7.57 10.26
C HIS A 215 -6.99 8.31 9.02
N ALA A 216 -8.24 8.01 8.67
CA ALA A 216 -8.89 8.52 7.47
C ALA A 216 -8.95 10.06 7.44
N THR A 217 -8.73 10.61 6.24
CA THR A 217 -8.88 12.03 5.90
C THR A 217 -9.96 12.20 4.84
N PHE A 218 -10.34 13.43 4.54
CA PHE A 218 -11.33 13.73 3.50
C PHE A 218 -10.99 13.12 2.13
N ASP A 219 -9.71 13.08 1.79
CA ASP A 219 -9.20 12.64 0.50
C ASP A 219 -8.66 11.19 0.50
N GLN A 220 -8.63 10.54 1.67
CA GLN A 220 -8.05 9.21 1.80
C GLN A 220 -8.77 8.36 2.86
N GLY A 221 -9.15 7.13 2.49
CA GLY A 221 -9.81 6.19 3.39
C GLY A 221 -11.32 6.48 3.55
N TRP A 222 -12.04 6.56 2.45
CA TRP A 222 -13.46 6.96 2.40
C TRP A 222 -14.37 6.16 3.34
N VAL A 223 -14.13 4.85 3.53
CA VAL A 223 -14.91 4.03 4.48
C VAL A 223 -14.77 4.56 5.90
N GLY A 224 -13.54 4.71 6.38
CA GLY A 224 -13.28 5.26 7.71
C GLY A 224 -13.73 6.71 7.86
N TRP A 225 -13.62 7.51 6.79
CA TRP A 225 -14.12 8.88 6.77
C TRP A 225 -15.63 8.92 7.00
N PHE A 226 -16.42 8.18 6.22
CA PHE A 226 -17.87 8.15 6.35
C PHE A 226 -18.34 7.60 7.70
N CYS A 227 -17.71 6.54 8.19
CA CYS A 227 -17.99 6.01 9.52
C CYS A 227 -17.79 7.09 10.60
N ARG A 228 -16.68 7.85 10.54
CA ARG A 228 -16.40 8.92 11.48
C ARG A 228 -17.44 10.06 11.37
N GLN A 229 -17.75 10.51 10.15
CA GLN A 229 -18.75 11.56 9.94
C GLN A 229 -20.14 11.15 10.47
N ALA A 230 -20.55 9.91 10.25
CA ALA A 230 -21.81 9.39 10.76
C ALA A 230 -21.84 9.33 12.30
N LEU A 231 -20.75 8.93 12.93
CA LEU A 231 -20.63 8.91 14.40
C LEU A 231 -20.62 10.33 14.98
N GLU A 232 -19.90 11.27 14.37
CA GLU A 232 -19.88 12.69 14.79
C GLU A 232 -21.27 13.32 14.68
N GLN A 233 -22.00 13.04 13.60
CA GLN A 233 -23.37 13.52 13.40
C GLN A 233 -24.34 12.92 14.42
N LYS A 234 -24.21 11.61 14.71
CA LYS A 234 -25.01 10.95 15.76
C LYS A 234 -24.76 11.56 17.15
N ALA A 235 -23.52 11.91 17.44
CA ALA A 235 -23.14 12.53 18.73
C ALA A 235 -23.60 13.99 18.88
N LYS A 236 -23.93 14.67 17.77
CA LYS A 236 -24.38 16.08 17.75
C LYS A 236 -25.70 16.18 16.97
N PRO A 237 -26.85 15.82 17.59
CA PRO A 237 -28.14 15.97 16.95
C PRO A 237 -28.38 17.41 16.48
N GLY A 238 -28.80 17.59 15.22
CA GLY A 238 -28.98 18.92 14.61
C GLY A 238 -27.76 19.47 13.87
N ALA A 239 -26.60 18.77 13.90
CA ALA A 239 -25.48 19.09 13.01
C ALA A 239 -25.90 18.89 11.55
N PRO A 240 -25.41 19.73 10.60
CA PRO A 240 -25.70 19.54 9.16
C PRO A 240 -25.20 18.18 8.70
N ALA A 241 -25.98 17.55 7.81
CA ALA A 241 -25.58 16.29 7.19
C ALA A 241 -24.28 16.47 6.41
N PHE A 242 -23.37 15.50 6.51
CA PHE A 242 -22.17 15.52 5.66
C PHE A 242 -22.54 15.19 4.21
N THR A 243 -21.83 15.80 3.27
CA THR A 243 -22.10 15.68 1.85
C THR A 243 -21.33 14.49 1.26
N ILE A 244 -22.02 13.65 0.49
CA ILE A 244 -21.45 12.66 -0.40
C ILE A 244 -21.52 13.22 -1.82
N SER A 245 -20.38 13.38 -2.47
CA SER A 245 -20.31 13.87 -3.85
C SER A 245 -20.64 12.75 -4.85
N GLY A 246 -21.41 13.08 -5.89
CA GLY A 246 -21.83 12.15 -6.93
C GLY A 246 -23.28 11.67 -6.75
N ASP A 247 -23.69 10.75 -7.61
CA ASP A 247 -25.04 10.17 -7.67
C ASP A 247 -25.24 8.95 -6.75
N GLY A 248 -24.23 8.58 -5.98
CA GLY A 248 -24.23 7.39 -5.12
C GLY A 248 -24.06 6.06 -5.86
N LYS A 249 -23.90 6.06 -7.19
CA LYS A 249 -23.75 4.85 -8.02
C LYS A 249 -22.32 4.54 -8.42
N GLN A 250 -21.34 5.24 -7.87
CA GLN A 250 -19.95 4.97 -8.17
C GLN A 250 -19.55 3.57 -7.69
N VAL A 251 -19.20 2.71 -8.62
CA VAL A 251 -18.71 1.36 -8.32
C VAL A 251 -17.33 1.44 -7.69
N ARG A 252 -17.16 0.72 -6.60
CA ARG A 252 -15.88 0.51 -5.92
C ARG A 252 -15.60 -0.99 -5.85
N ASP A 253 -14.41 -1.35 -6.13
CA ASP A 253 -13.85 -2.69 -6.01
C ASP A 253 -13.43 -3.00 -4.57
#